data_96ced4595c31c1cdbfdef7ebc05e2f3c
#
_entry.id   96ced4595c31c1cdbfdef7ebc05e2f3c
#
_cell.length_a   1.000
_cell.length_b   1.000
_cell.length_c   1.000
_cell.angle_alpha   90.00
_cell.angle_beta   90.00
_cell.angle_gamma   90.00
#
_symmetry.space_group_name_H-M   'P 1'
#
loop_
_entity.id
_entity.type
_entity.pdbx_description
1 polymer ?
#
loop_
_entity_poly.entity_id
_entity_poly.type
_entity_poly.pdbx_seq_one_letter_code
_entity_poly.pdbx_strand_id
1 'polypeptide(L)'
;MFKGSPIETEYKKLSPTPDDFAKFIKHVVDSGKKPSDIGAEKLKANRAPIFFIHGDADGVRLDHIAEMFRLKGGEGHGDLGPRTSSRLAILPDTTHVTLMDRVKIIVPMVNAFLDSKEGKH
;
A
#
# COMPACT_ATOMS: atom_id res chain seq x y z
N MET A 1 5.93 18.18 12.73
CA MET A 1 4.97 17.17 12.23
C MET A 1 4.80 16.01 13.21
N PHE A 2 5.89 15.41 13.67
CA PHE A 2 5.81 14.22 14.55
C PHE A 2 5.96 14.54 16.04
N LYS A 3 6.33 15.76 16.41
CA LYS A 3 6.47 16.16 17.81
C LYS A 3 5.11 16.09 18.53
N GLY A 4 5.08 15.44 19.69
CA GLY A 4 3.86 15.22 20.46
C GLY A 4 2.97 14.10 19.93
N SER A 5 3.39 13.42 18.87
CA SER A 5 2.61 12.33 18.26
C SER A 5 2.77 11.01 19.02
N PRO A 6 1.86 10.03 18.82
CA PRO A 6 2.04 8.69 19.34
C PRO A 6 3.34 8.05 18.89
N ILE A 7 3.84 8.39 17.71
CA ILE A 7 5.12 7.87 17.18
C ILE A 7 6.29 8.32 18.07
N GLU A 8 6.30 9.58 18.50
CA GLU A 8 7.32 10.07 19.42
C GLU A 8 7.26 9.35 20.76
N THR A 9 6.05 9.17 21.29
CA THR A 9 5.83 8.47 22.57
C THR A 9 6.38 7.05 22.51
N GLU A 10 6.04 6.31 21.48
CA GLU A 10 6.52 4.94 21.31
C GLU A 10 8.04 4.88 21.09
N TYR A 11 8.59 5.81 20.31
CA TYR A 11 10.03 5.88 20.10
C TYR A 11 10.77 6.03 21.44
N LYS A 12 10.35 6.99 22.26
CA LYS A 12 10.99 7.25 23.55
C LYS A 12 10.88 6.07 24.51
N LYS A 13 9.80 5.32 24.43
CA LYS A 13 9.56 4.14 25.27
C LYS A 13 10.44 2.96 24.87
N LEU A 14 10.63 2.73 23.57
CA LEU A 14 11.26 1.51 23.05
C LEU A 14 12.72 1.71 22.64
N SER A 15 13.14 2.93 22.34
CA SER A 15 14.48 3.18 21.82
C SER A 15 15.55 3.11 22.91
N PRO A 16 16.73 2.54 22.61
CA PRO A 16 17.89 2.66 23.48
C PRO A 16 18.44 4.09 23.56
N THR A 17 18.02 4.96 22.63
CA THR A 17 18.43 6.38 22.58
C THR A 17 17.19 7.29 22.54
N PRO A 18 16.42 7.36 23.64
CA PRO A 18 15.12 8.04 23.62
C PRO A 18 15.21 9.55 23.34
N ASP A 19 16.36 10.17 23.58
CA ASP A 19 16.56 11.60 23.34
C ASP A 19 16.89 11.93 21.88
N ASP A 20 17.06 10.93 21.03
CA ASP A 20 17.45 11.10 19.63
C ASP A 20 16.27 11.11 18.66
N PHE A 21 15.05 11.33 19.13
CA PHE A 21 13.87 11.31 18.27
C PHE A 21 13.97 12.29 17.10
N ALA A 22 14.42 13.53 17.35
CA ALA A 22 14.57 14.52 16.29
C ALA A 22 15.56 14.07 15.22
N LYS A 23 16.65 13.44 15.62
CA LYS A 23 17.65 12.88 14.71
C LYS A 23 17.08 11.72 13.90
N PHE A 24 16.29 10.85 14.55
CA PHE A 24 15.59 9.76 13.89
C PHE A 24 14.64 10.30 12.81
N ILE A 25 13.81 11.28 13.14
CA ILE A 25 12.87 11.88 12.19
C ILE A 25 13.61 12.52 11.02
N LYS A 26 14.73 13.19 11.28
CA LYS A 26 15.55 13.75 10.20
C LYS A 26 16.00 12.67 9.22
N HIS A 27 16.45 11.53 9.72
CA HIS A 27 16.83 10.39 8.87
C HIS A 27 15.67 9.89 8.03
N VAL A 28 14.49 9.76 8.63
CA VAL A 28 13.29 9.32 7.92
C VAL A 28 12.92 10.29 6.79
N VAL A 29 12.90 11.59 7.09
CA VAL A 29 12.59 12.62 6.11
C VAL A 29 13.64 12.66 5.00
N ASP A 30 14.91 12.57 5.34
CA ASP A 30 15.99 12.59 4.34
C ASP A 30 15.94 11.38 3.44
N SER A 31 15.58 10.19 3.96
CA SER A 31 15.41 9.00 3.15
C SER A 31 14.25 9.16 2.16
N GLY A 32 13.18 9.86 2.55
CA GLY A 32 12.05 10.16 1.67
C GLY A 32 12.36 11.15 0.55
N LYS A 33 13.42 11.95 0.68
CA LYS A 33 13.83 12.89 -0.36
C LYS A 33 14.48 12.21 -1.57
N LYS A 34 14.85 10.96 -1.45
CA LYS A 34 15.44 10.16 -2.53
C LYS A 34 14.53 8.98 -2.81
N PRO A 35 13.31 9.22 -3.34
CA PRO A 35 12.40 8.12 -3.60
C PRO A 35 13.01 7.20 -4.66
N SER A 36 12.92 5.91 -4.42
CA SER A 36 13.20 4.94 -5.47
C SER A 36 11.94 4.77 -6.30
N ASP A 37 11.98 5.21 -7.54
CA ASP A 37 10.91 5.00 -8.49
C ASP A 37 11.32 3.87 -9.42
N ILE A 38 10.62 2.74 -9.32
CA ILE A 38 10.88 1.61 -10.21
C ILE A 38 10.38 1.86 -11.62
N GLY A 39 9.53 2.86 -11.82
CA GLY A 39 9.02 3.26 -13.13
C GLY A 39 7.84 2.41 -13.62
N ALA A 40 7.00 3.05 -14.43
CA ALA A 40 5.82 2.42 -15.01
C ALA A 40 6.16 1.22 -15.87
N GLU A 41 7.24 1.30 -16.64
CA GLU A 41 7.63 0.24 -17.57
C GLU A 41 8.02 -1.06 -16.87
N LYS A 42 8.71 -0.95 -15.74
CA LYS A 42 9.07 -2.15 -14.94
C LYS A 42 7.84 -2.77 -14.31
N LEU A 43 6.90 -1.96 -13.83
CA LEU A 43 5.66 -2.46 -13.28
C LEU A 43 4.83 -3.17 -14.34
N LYS A 44 4.73 -2.62 -15.54
CA LYS A 44 4.06 -3.25 -16.68
C LYS A 44 4.73 -4.54 -17.10
N ALA A 45 6.07 -4.58 -17.08
CA ALA A 45 6.84 -5.74 -17.50
C ALA A 45 6.72 -6.92 -16.53
N ASN A 46 6.36 -6.66 -15.28
CA ASN A 46 6.11 -7.72 -14.30
C ASN A 46 4.79 -8.44 -14.65
N ARG A 47 4.89 -9.69 -15.05
CA ARG A 47 3.72 -10.49 -15.49
C ARG A 47 2.92 -11.07 -14.33
N ALA A 48 3.46 -11.09 -13.12
CA ALA A 48 2.75 -11.62 -11.97
C ALA A 48 1.55 -10.73 -11.64
N PRO A 49 0.38 -11.32 -11.34
CA PRO A 49 -0.74 -10.54 -10.85
C PRO A 49 -0.40 -9.92 -9.50
N ILE A 50 -0.90 -8.72 -9.26
CA ILE A 50 -0.69 -7.99 -8.01
C ILE A 50 -2.04 -7.68 -7.39
N PHE A 51 -2.17 -7.92 -6.09
CA PHE A 51 -3.32 -7.48 -5.32
C PHE A 51 -2.93 -6.25 -4.53
N PHE A 52 -3.45 -5.08 -4.92
CA PHE A 52 -3.26 -3.83 -4.22
C PHE A 52 -4.33 -3.68 -3.14
N ILE A 53 -3.91 -3.52 -1.89
CA ILE A 53 -4.84 -3.32 -0.77
C ILE A 53 -4.42 -2.04 -0.04
N HIS A 54 -5.32 -1.09 0.04
CA HIS A 54 -5.07 0.21 0.64
C HIS A 54 -6.25 0.67 1.49
N GLY A 55 -5.99 1.65 2.37
CA GLY A 55 -7.04 2.32 3.11
C GLY A 55 -7.45 3.63 2.43
N ASP A 56 -8.69 4.05 2.64
CA ASP A 56 -9.18 5.31 2.10
C ASP A 56 -8.65 6.54 2.85
N ALA A 57 -8.06 6.33 4.04
CA ALA A 57 -7.42 7.36 4.84
C ALA A 57 -5.89 7.22 4.90
N ASP A 58 -5.31 6.53 3.93
CA ASP A 58 -3.87 6.34 3.82
C ASP A 58 -3.19 7.61 3.28
N GLY A 59 -1.94 7.84 3.70
CA GLY A 59 -1.13 8.92 3.15
C GLY A 59 -0.70 8.72 1.70
N VAL A 60 -0.77 7.49 1.18
CA VAL A 60 -0.53 7.23 -0.25
C VAL A 60 -1.75 7.70 -1.04
N ARG A 61 -1.51 8.51 -2.06
CA ARG A 61 -2.59 9.13 -2.85
C ARG A 61 -3.38 8.07 -3.62
N LEU A 62 -4.70 8.23 -3.62
CA LEU A 62 -5.60 7.30 -4.31
C LEU A 62 -5.38 7.29 -5.82
N ASP A 63 -5.05 8.43 -6.41
CA ASP A 63 -4.73 8.48 -7.84
C ASP A 63 -3.47 7.68 -8.19
N HIS A 64 -2.49 7.64 -7.29
CA HIS A 64 -1.29 6.82 -7.48
C HIS A 64 -1.64 5.32 -7.45
N ILE A 65 -2.48 4.91 -6.52
CA ILE A 65 -2.92 3.52 -6.42
C ILE A 65 -3.72 3.12 -7.65
N ALA A 66 -4.62 3.98 -8.09
CA ALA A 66 -5.41 3.76 -9.30
C ALA A 66 -4.51 3.63 -10.53
N GLU A 67 -3.47 4.46 -10.62
CA GLU A 67 -2.50 4.39 -11.71
C GLU A 67 -1.75 3.07 -11.74
N MET A 68 -1.28 2.61 -10.58
CA MET A 68 -0.60 1.31 -10.49
C MET A 68 -1.52 0.17 -10.95
N PHE A 69 -2.77 0.18 -10.52
CA PHE A 69 -3.75 -0.83 -10.92
C PHE A 69 -4.02 -0.76 -12.42
N ARG A 70 -4.14 0.44 -12.97
CA ARG A 70 -4.34 0.65 -14.41
C ARG A 70 -3.16 0.08 -15.21
N LEU A 71 -1.93 0.27 -14.74
CA LEU A 71 -0.73 -0.27 -15.39
C LEU A 71 -0.70 -1.80 -15.38
N LYS A 72 -1.42 -2.42 -14.47
CA LYS A 72 -1.56 -3.88 -14.40
C LYS A 72 -2.83 -4.39 -15.10
N GLY A 73 -3.40 -3.58 -15.97
CA GLY A 73 -4.55 -3.95 -16.79
C GLY A 73 -5.91 -3.70 -16.14
N GLY A 74 -5.94 -2.95 -15.04
CA GLY A 74 -7.19 -2.53 -14.43
C GLY A 74 -7.95 -1.52 -15.27
N GLU A 75 -9.07 -1.02 -14.74
CA GLU A 75 -9.87 0.04 -15.38
C GLU A 75 -10.66 -0.43 -16.63
N GLY A 76 -10.69 -1.73 -16.89
CA GLY A 76 -11.50 -2.28 -17.95
C GLY A 76 -12.96 -2.46 -17.54
N HIS A 77 -13.87 -2.53 -18.53
CA HIS A 77 -15.28 -2.83 -18.28
C HIS A 77 -15.48 -4.34 -18.22
N GLY A 78 -15.42 -4.88 -17.01
CA GLY A 78 -15.39 -6.32 -16.78
C GLY A 78 -16.61 -7.11 -17.27
N ASP A 79 -17.74 -6.44 -17.51
CA ASP A 79 -18.94 -7.09 -18.06
C ASP A 79 -18.90 -7.20 -19.59
N LEU A 80 -18.04 -6.42 -20.23
CA LEU A 80 -17.98 -6.32 -21.68
C LEU A 80 -16.70 -6.90 -22.28
N GLY A 81 -15.72 -7.21 -21.45
CA GLY A 81 -14.43 -7.69 -21.93
C GLY A 81 -13.63 -8.44 -20.87
N PRO A 82 -12.41 -8.84 -21.20
CA PRO A 82 -11.56 -9.56 -20.26
C PRO A 82 -11.19 -8.67 -19.07
N ARG A 83 -11.08 -9.30 -17.90
CA ARG A 83 -10.65 -8.65 -16.68
C ARG A 83 -9.18 -8.98 -16.40
N THR A 84 -8.44 -8.04 -15.82
CA THR A 84 -7.09 -8.31 -15.32
C THR A 84 -7.13 -9.36 -14.21
N SER A 85 -6.06 -10.15 -14.10
CA SER A 85 -5.87 -11.03 -12.94
C SER A 85 -5.37 -10.29 -11.70
N SER A 86 -4.92 -9.05 -11.84
CA SER A 86 -4.62 -8.18 -10.70
C SER A 86 -5.89 -7.70 -10.02
N ARG A 87 -5.78 -7.29 -8.77
CA ARG A 87 -6.95 -6.89 -7.95
C ARG A 87 -6.65 -5.59 -7.23
N LEU A 88 -7.70 -4.87 -6.88
CA LEU A 88 -7.63 -3.64 -6.10
C LEU A 88 -8.71 -3.65 -5.03
N ALA A 89 -8.32 -3.35 -3.80
CA ALA A 89 -9.25 -3.10 -2.70
C ALA A 89 -8.85 -1.82 -1.97
N ILE A 90 -9.82 -0.96 -1.73
CA ILE A 90 -9.65 0.23 -0.91
C ILE A 90 -10.63 0.12 0.24
N LEU A 91 -10.12 -0.01 1.46
CA LEU A 91 -10.92 -0.28 2.66
C LEU A 91 -11.39 1.03 3.30
N PRO A 92 -12.65 1.08 3.77
CA PRO A 92 -13.20 2.28 4.39
C PRO A 92 -12.59 2.53 5.77
N ASP A 93 -12.46 3.80 6.12
CA ASP A 93 -12.00 4.26 7.44
C ASP A 93 -10.71 3.54 7.87
N THR A 94 -9.76 3.44 6.94
CA THR A 94 -8.54 2.66 7.16
C THR A 94 -7.33 3.50 6.78
N THR A 95 -6.41 3.64 7.73
CA THR A 95 -5.13 4.32 7.51
C THR A 95 -4.06 3.30 7.11
N HIS A 96 -2.87 3.80 6.81
CA HIS A 96 -1.72 2.94 6.54
C HIS A 96 -1.42 1.97 7.71
N VAL A 97 -1.54 2.46 8.93
CA VAL A 97 -1.27 1.68 10.15
C VAL A 97 -2.45 0.77 10.51
N THR A 98 -3.66 1.31 10.49
CA THR A 98 -4.85 0.54 10.89
C THR A 98 -5.25 -0.53 9.87
N LEU A 99 -4.61 -0.54 8.71
CA LEU A 99 -4.76 -1.64 7.75
C LEU A 99 -4.47 -2.98 8.42
N MET A 100 -3.50 -3.03 9.32
CA MET A 100 -3.15 -4.26 10.05
C MET A 100 -4.27 -4.77 10.94
N ASP A 101 -5.21 -3.91 11.33
CA ASP A 101 -6.35 -4.29 12.16
C ASP A 101 -7.52 -4.86 11.34
N ARG A 102 -7.41 -4.85 10.00
CA ARG A 102 -8.48 -5.30 9.08
C ARG A 102 -8.31 -6.76 8.64
N VAL A 103 -7.68 -7.57 9.47
CA VAL A 103 -7.34 -8.97 9.16
C VAL A 103 -8.58 -9.76 8.74
N LYS A 104 -9.71 -9.56 9.42
CA LYS A 104 -10.96 -10.29 9.13
C LYS A 104 -11.51 -10.01 7.73
N ILE A 105 -11.19 -8.84 7.17
CA ILE A 105 -11.62 -8.46 5.81
C ILE A 105 -10.55 -8.88 4.82
N ILE A 106 -9.28 -8.63 5.13
CA ILE A 106 -8.16 -8.81 4.21
C ILE A 106 -7.88 -10.30 3.94
N VAL A 107 -7.84 -11.13 4.96
CA VAL A 107 -7.43 -12.53 4.82
C VAL A 107 -8.32 -13.30 3.84
N PRO A 108 -9.67 -13.22 3.93
CA PRO A 108 -10.52 -13.89 2.93
C PRO A 108 -10.27 -13.41 1.50
N MET A 109 -10.04 -12.11 1.31
CA MET A 109 -9.74 -11.55 -0.01
C MET A 109 -8.39 -12.05 -0.55
N VAL A 110 -7.37 -12.09 0.29
CA VAL A 110 -6.04 -12.58 -0.09
C VAL A 110 -6.11 -14.06 -0.44
N ASN A 111 -6.81 -14.86 0.36
CA ASN A 111 -6.99 -16.29 0.08
C ASN A 111 -7.69 -16.50 -1.26
N ALA A 112 -8.75 -15.76 -1.52
CA ALA A 112 -9.46 -15.84 -2.80
C ALA A 112 -8.56 -15.47 -3.98
N PHE A 113 -7.70 -14.45 -3.81
CA PHE A 113 -6.74 -14.04 -4.83
C PHE A 113 -5.70 -15.13 -5.08
N LEU A 114 -5.13 -15.71 -4.02
CA LEU A 114 -4.12 -16.75 -4.14
C LEU A 114 -4.67 -18.04 -4.75
N ASP A 115 -5.94 -18.33 -4.49
CA ASP A 115 -6.60 -19.54 -5.01
C ASP A 115 -7.16 -19.33 -6.43
N SER A 116 -7.18 -18.08 -6.91
CA SER A 116 -7.70 -17.80 -8.25
C SER A 116 -6.71 -18.30 -9.31
N LYS A 117 -7.26 -18.77 -10.41
CA LYS A 117 -6.45 -19.15 -11.56
C LYS A 117 -6.29 -17.94 -12.46
N GLU A 118 -5.07 -17.67 -12.87
CA GLU A 118 -4.75 -16.55 -13.76
C GLU A 118 -5.58 -16.66 -15.05
N GLY A 119 -6.20 -15.55 -15.43
CA GLY A 119 -6.98 -15.45 -16.66
C GLY A 119 -8.37 -16.09 -16.63
N LYS A 120 -8.85 -16.54 -15.47
CA LYS A 120 -10.17 -17.20 -15.32
C LYS A 120 -11.11 -16.40 -14.43
N HIS A 121 -11.37 -15.19 -14.78
CA HIS A 121 -12.28 -14.34 -14.01
C HIS A 121 -13.28 -13.62 -14.87
#